data_f0b26499777a2511340ac3810090e568
#
_entry.id   f0b26499777a2511340ac3810090e568
#
_cell.length_a   1.000
_cell.length_b   1.000
_cell.length_c   1.000
_cell.angle_alpha   90.00
_cell.angle_beta   90.00
_cell.angle_gamma   90.00
#
_symmetry.space_group_name_H-M   'P 1'
#
loop_
_entity.id
_entity.type
_entity.pdbx_description
1 polymer ?
#
loop_
_entity_poly.entity_id
_entity_poly.type
_entity_poly.pdbx_seq_one_letter_code
_entity_poly.pdbx_strand_id
1 'polypeptide(L)'
;MRTRKYWAPSLLAMAIASPAMANDLNINGFLSVGASMLDDNKASIAGADDQGGFKQDTVLGLQVSKQINDSTSATGQLVSRGSDNYSTEAAWAFVSYAANDNLDLRMGRLRIPFFYYSDFLEVGYAYNWVRPPGEVYRIPFSSIDGFDLTQRFSS
;
A
#
# COMPACT_ATOMS: atom_id res chain seq x y z
N MET A 1 26.90 -45.46 -4.84
CA MET A 1 27.29 -44.09 -5.27
C MET A 1 26.14 -43.16 -5.01
N ARG A 2 26.19 -42.35 -3.93
CA ARG A 2 25.12 -41.40 -3.53
C ARG A 2 25.47 -40.04 -4.08
N THR A 3 24.78 -39.54 -5.10
CA THR A 3 24.93 -38.19 -5.62
C THR A 3 24.31 -37.19 -4.64
N ARG A 4 25.14 -36.37 -4.00
CA ARG A 4 24.73 -35.23 -3.21
C ARG A 4 24.21 -34.16 -4.16
N LYS A 5 22.90 -33.87 -4.12
CA LYS A 5 22.32 -32.68 -4.73
C LYS A 5 22.76 -31.46 -3.89
N TYR A 6 23.59 -30.62 -4.43
CA TYR A 6 23.91 -29.32 -3.87
C TYR A 6 22.75 -28.38 -4.19
N TRP A 7 22.08 -27.90 -3.17
CA TRP A 7 21.18 -26.78 -3.27
C TRP A 7 22.04 -25.52 -3.36
N ALA A 8 22.09 -24.91 -4.54
CA ALA A 8 22.67 -23.60 -4.69
C ALA A 8 21.65 -22.57 -4.16
N PRO A 9 22.00 -21.73 -3.18
CA PRO A 9 21.16 -20.61 -2.82
C PRO A 9 21.20 -19.63 -4.00
N SER A 10 20.04 -19.42 -4.62
CA SER A 10 19.87 -18.36 -5.61
C SER A 10 20.05 -17.04 -4.89
N LEU A 11 21.21 -16.43 -5.02
CA LEU A 11 21.40 -15.04 -4.67
C LEU A 11 20.50 -14.23 -5.60
N LEU A 12 19.36 -13.78 -5.07
CA LEU A 12 18.54 -12.78 -5.70
C LEU A 12 19.34 -11.47 -5.68
N ALA A 13 20.05 -11.19 -6.75
CA ALA A 13 20.75 -9.93 -6.93
C ALA A 13 19.66 -8.84 -7.00
N MET A 14 19.48 -8.10 -5.89
CA MET A 14 18.82 -6.82 -5.92
C MET A 14 19.64 -5.89 -6.79
N ALA A 15 19.27 -5.76 -8.06
CA ALA A 15 19.74 -4.66 -8.88
C ALA A 15 19.15 -3.38 -8.28
N ILE A 16 19.92 -2.70 -7.44
CA ILE A 16 19.63 -1.32 -7.08
C ILE A 16 19.86 -0.54 -8.37
N ALA A 17 18.81 -0.33 -9.14
CA ALA A 17 18.82 0.61 -10.24
C ALA A 17 19.22 1.95 -9.62
N SER A 18 20.37 2.45 -9.99
CA SER A 18 20.77 3.83 -9.68
C SER A 18 19.63 4.75 -10.09
N PRO A 19 19.19 5.71 -9.26
CA PRO A 19 18.16 6.63 -9.65
C PRO A 19 18.63 7.33 -10.91
N ALA A 20 18.00 7.01 -12.04
CA ALA A 20 18.08 7.87 -13.20
C ALA A 20 17.61 9.23 -12.71
N MET A 21 18.44 10.25 -12.84
CA MET A 21 18.16 11.63 -12.47
C MET A 21 16.95 12.13 -13.27
N ALA A 22 15.75 11.71 -12.89
CA ALA A 22 14.54 12.40 -13.22
C ALA A 22 14.31 13.35 -12.06
N ASN A 23 14.77 14.60 -12.20
CA ASN A 23 14.43 15.66 -11.30
C ASN A 23 12.92 15.56 -11.00
N ASP A 24 12.56 15.52 -9.69
CA ASP A 24 11.20 15.56 -9.17
C ASP A 24 10.38 14.25 -9.22
N LEU A 25 10.95 13.10 -9.61
CA LEU A 25 10.30 11.81 -9.47
C LEU A 25 10.61 11.21 -8.10
N ASN A 26 9.58 11.04 -7.29
CA ASN A 26 9.69 10.44 -5.96
C ASN A 26 9.06 9.03 -5.97
N ILE A 27 9.85 8.03 -5.63
CA ILE A 27 9.42 6.63 -5.57
C ILE A 27 9.57 6.15 -4.15
N ASN A 28 8.47 5.75 -3.54
CA ASN A 28 8.41 5.19 -2.20
C ASN A 28 7.75 3.82 -2.23
N GLY A 29 8.09 2.98 -1.27
CA GLY A 29 7.46 1.68 -1.14
C GLY A 29 7.43 1.20 0.30
N PHE A 30 6.56 0.25 0.57
CA PHE A 30 6.50 -0.46 1.84
C PHE A 30 6.27 -1.94 1.59
N LEU A 31 6.77 -2.74 2.52
CA LEU A 31 6.54 -4.17 2.58
C LEU A 31 6.25 -4.55 4.02
N SER A 32 5.11 -5.17 4.24
CA SER A 32 4.76 -5.82 5.51
C SER A 32 4.68 -7.32 5.27
N VAL A 33 5.35 -8.11 6.11
CA VAL A 33 5.28 -9.56 6.08
C VAL A 33 4.84 -10.02 7.46
N GLY A 34 3.71 -10.70 7.52
CA GLY A 34 3.18 -11.28 8.74
C GLY A 34 2.92 -12.76 8.57
N ALA A 35 3.02 -13.52 9.66
CA ALA A 35 2.64 -14.92 9.71
C ALA A 35 1.46 -15.09 10.66
N SER A 36 0.51 -15.93 10.27
CA SER A 36 -0.64 -16.28 11.08
C SER A 36 -0.89 -17.78 11.05
N MET A 37 -1.28 -18.33 12.19
CA MET A 37 -1.65 -19.74 12.36
C MET A 37 -2.71 -19.83 13.45
N LEU A 38 -3.67 -20.74 13.27
CA LEU A 38 -4.66 -21.11 14.28
C LEU A 38 -4.35 -22.49 14.85
N ASP A 39 -4.62 -22.67 16.13
CA ASP A 39 -4.53 -23.98 16.82
C ASP A 39 -5.87 -24.74 16.75
N ASP A 40 -6.65 -24.54 15.69
CA ASP A 40 -7.93 -25.21 15.46
C ASP A 40 -8.15 -25.45 13.96
N ASN A 41 -8.27 -26.72 13.58
CA ASN A 41 -8.50 -27.15 12.20
C ASN A 41 -9.94 -26.95 11.70
N LYS A 42 -10.85 -26.50 12.55
CA LYS A 42 -12.27 -26.25 12.21
C LYS A 42 -12.62 -24.78 12.10
N ALA A 43 -11.69 -23.90 12.46
CA ALA A 43 -11.88 -22.46 12.43
C ALA A 43 -11.00 -21.79 11.36
N SER A 44 -11.46 -20.68 10.82
CA SER A 44 -10.65 -19.76 10.04
C SER A 44 -10.99 -18.34 10.47
N ILE A 45 -9.99 -17.58 10.87
CA ILE A 45 -10.15 -16.18 11.28
C ILE A 45 -9.32 -15.30 10.35
N ALA A 46 -9.99 -14.42 9.61
CA ALA A 46 -9.37 -13.50 8.68
C ALA A 46 -8.42 -14.19 7.67
N GLY A 47 -8.75 -15.42 7.25
CA GLY A 47 -7.97 -16.23 6.31
C GLY A 47 -6.79 -17.00 6.93
N ALA A 48 -6.55 -16.90 8.22
CA ALA A 48 -5.63 -17.78 8.93
C ALA A 48 -6.30 -19.14 9.19
N ASP A 49 -5.53 -20.23 9.07
CA ASP A 49 -5.93 -21.60 9.31
C ASP A 49 -4.86 -22.34 10.15
N ASP A 50 -5.05 -23.64 10.36
CA ASP A 50 -4.13 -24.50 11.12
C ASP A 50 -2.84 -24.82 10.35
N GLN A 51 -2.79 -24.63 9.03
CA GLN A 51 -1.59 -24.85 8.24
C GLN A 51 -0.57 -23.71 8.40
N GLY A 52 -1.05 -22.55 8.84
CA GLY A 52 -0.25 -21.36 8.99
C GLY A 52 0.27 -20.81 7.66
N GLY A 53 0.74 -19.58 7.68
CA GLY A 53 1.33 -19.01 6.47
C GLY A 53 1.63 -17.51 6.58
N PHE A 54 2.40 -17.06 5.62
CA PHE A 54 2.76 -15.64 5.49
C PHE A 54 1.82 -14.88 4.54
N LYS A 55 1.04 -15.60 3.74
CA LYS A 55 0.28 -15.05 2.62
C LYS A 55 -0.74 -14.00 3.08
N GLN A 56 -1.48 -14.30 4.16
CA GLN A 56 -2.62 -13.49 4.58
C GLN A 56 -2.22 -12.08 5.06
N ASP A 57 -1.06 -11.97 5.68
CA ASP A 57 -0.57 -10.74 6.29
C ASP A 57 0.56 -10.07 5.49
N THR A 58 0.82 -10.54 4.27
CA THR A 58 1.82 -9.93 3.41
C THR A 58 1.18 -8.87 2.50
N VAL A 59 1.70 -7.65 2.58
CA VAL A 59 1.26 -6.50 1.77
C VAL A 59 2.49 -5.80 1.20
N LEU A 60 2.47 -5.54 -0.10
CA LEU A 60 3.47 -4.76 -0.81
C LEU A 60 2.80 -3.53 -1.41
N GLY A 61 3.40 -2.36 -1.22
CA GLY A 61 2.97 -1.11 -1.84
C GLY A 61 4.11 -0.38 -2.54
N LEU A 62 3.80 0.22 -3.66
CA LEU A 62 4.69 1.08 -4.42
C LEU A 62 3.96 2.38 -4.76
N GLN A 63 4.52 3.50 -4.36
CA GLN A 63 4.01 4.83 -4.67
C GLN A 63 5.00 5.58 -5.54
N VAL A 64 4.48 6.20 -6.57
CA VAL A 64 5.22 7.10 -7.44
C VAL A 64 4.52 8.45 -7.41
N SER A 65 5.28 9.52 -7.19
CA SER A 65 4.79 10.89 -7.28
C SER A 65 5.77 11.75 -8.06
N LYS A 66 5.22 12.69 -8.83
CA LYS A 66 5.99 13.62 -9.65
C LYS A 66 5.38 15.01 -9.59
N GLN A 67 6.22 16.00 -9.33
CA GLN A 67 5.88 17.40 -9.59
C GLN A 67 5.96 17.66 -11.10
N ILE A 68 4.86 18.10 -11.69
CA ILE A 68 4.76 18.40 -13.14
C ILE A 68 5.18 19.84 -13.40
N ASN A 69 4.71 20.74 -12.54
CA ASN A 69 5.09 22.15 -12.50
C ASN A 69 4.85 22.71 -11.08
N ASP A 70 5.09 23.99 -10.85
CA ASP A 70 5.01 24.62 -9.52
C ASP A 70 3.66 24.43 -8.81
N SER A 71 2.57 24.24 -9.55
CA SER A 71 1.22 24.11 -9.00
C SER A 71 0.61 22.73 -9.19
N THR A 72 1.24 21.83 -9.98
CA THR A 72 0.60 20.56 -10.38
C THR A 72 1.51 19.39 -10.06
N SER A 73 0.95 18.38 -9.41
CA SER A 73 1.63 17.10 -9.18
C SER A 73 0.74 15.92 -9.56
N ALA A 74 1.35 14.77 -9.82
CA ALA A 74 0.65 13.51 -10.02
C ALA A 74 1.17 12.47 -9.03
N THR A 75 0.26 11.66 -8.46
CA THR A 75 0.60 10.60 -7.53
C THR A 75 -0.17 9.33 -7.89
N GLY A 76 0.52 8.20 -7.91
CA GLY A 76 -0.08 6.89 -8.07
C GLY A 76 0.49 5.90 -7.05
N GLN A 77 -0.35 5.06 -6.46
CA GLN A 77 0.05 3.98 -5.57
C GLN A 77 -0.55 2.66 -6.04
N LEU A 78 0.31 1.68 -6.18
CA LEU A 78 -0.06 0.28 -6.42
C LEU A 78 0.10 -0.50 -5.12
N VAL A 79 -0.87 -1.35 -4.83
CA VAL A 79 -0.85 -2.24 -3.66
C VAL A 79 -1.15 -3.66 -4.11
N SER A 80 -0.40 -4.62 -3.58
CA SER A 80 -0.58 -6.05 -3.78
C SER A 80 -0.68 -6.72 -2.41
N ARG A 81 -1.77 -7.47 -2.18
CA ARG A 81 -2.04 -8.15 -0.91
C ARG A 81 -2.02 -9.65 -1.08
N GLY A 82 -1.34 -10.35 -0.20
CA GLY A 82 -1.33 -11.82 -0.19
C GLY A 82 -2.72 -12.40 0.07
N SER A 83 -3.55 -11.73 0.88
CA SER A 83 -4.96 -12.11 1.10
C SER A 83 -5.80 -12.10 -0.18
N ASP A 84 -5.39 -11.33 -1.19
CA ASP A 84 -6.02 -11.26 -2.52
C ASP A 84 -5.15 -11.90 -3.62
N ASN A 85 -4.50 -13.01 -3.28
CA ASN A 85 -3.62 -13.75 -4.19
C ASN A 85 -2.55 -12.91 -4.88
N TYR A 86 -2.08 -11.85 -4.22
CA TYR A 86 -1.14 -10.88 -4.77
C TYR A 86 -1.65 -10.14 -6.02
N SER A 87 -2.98 -10.08 -6.18
CA SER A 87 -3.58 -9.19 -7.17
C SER A 87 -3.16 -7.76 -6.90
N THR A 88 -2.71 -7.07 -7.93
CA THR A 88 -2.22 -5.69 -7.81
C THR A 88 -3.31 -4.72 -8.26
N GLU A 89 -3.61 -3.75 -7.41
CA GLU A 89 -4.58 -2.71 -7.69
C GLU A 89 -3.99 -1.31 -7.54
N ALA A 90 -4.56 -0.34 -8.23
CA ALA A 90 -4.30 1.06 -7.96
C ALA A 90 -5.10 1.49 -6.72
N ALA A 91 -4.44 1.61 -5.57
CA ALA A 91 -5.06 2.05 -4.33
C ALA A 91 -5.51 3.51 -4.44
N TRP A 92 -4.69 4.35 -5.08
CA TRP A 92 -5.04 5.68 -5.55
C TRP A 92 -4.22 6.08 -6.78
N ALA A 93 -4.76 7.00 -7.56
CA ALA A 93 -4.08 7.58 -8.72
C ALA A 93 -4.75 8.92 -9.05
N PHE A 94 -4.11 10.03 -8.75
CA PHE A 94 -4.72 11.35 -8.88
C PHE A 94 -3.71 12.42 -9.29
N VAL A 95 -4.25 13.49 -9.83
CA VAL A 95 -3.54 14.76 -10.06
C VAL A 95 -3.98 15.76 -8.99
N SER A 96 -3.01 16.47 -8.40
CA SER A 96 -3.24 17.58 -7.49
C SER A 96 -2.90 18.89 -8.18
N TYR A 97 -3.73 19.90 -7.96
CA TYR A 97 -3.52 21.26 -8.43
C TYR A 97 -3.68 22.26 -7.27
N ALA A 98 -2.61 22.95 -6.93
CA ALA A 98 -2.61 24.06 -5.97
C ALA A 98 -3.08 25.33 -6.70
N ALA A 99 -4.35 25.69 -6.52
CA ALA A 99 -4.92 26.89 -7.15
C ALA A 99 -4.39 28.18 -6.52
N ASN A 100 -4.08 28.13 -5.21
CA ASN A 100 -3.37 29.16 -4.44
C ASN A 100 -2.86 28.53 -3.13
N ASP A 101 -2.22 29.30 -2.26
CA ASP A 101 -1.62 28.83 -0.99
C ASP A 101 -2.62 28.15 -0.04
N ASN A 102 -3.90 28.41 -0.21
CA ASN A 102 -4.96 27.93 0.66
C ASN A 102 -5.92 26.92 0.01
N LEU A 103 -5.84 26.71 -1.31
CA LEU A 103 -6.79 25.90 -2.07
C LEU A 103 -6.10 24.85 -2.92
N ASP A 104 -6.33 23.59 -2.57
CA ASP A 104 -5.89 22.42 -3.33
C ASP A 104 -7.09 21.68 -3.93
N LEU A 105 -6.95 21.29 -5.19
CA LEU A 105 -7.89 20.46 -5.92
C LEU A 105 -7.21 19.13 -6.25
N ARG A 106 -7.90 18.00 -6.04
CA ARG A 106 -7.41 16.69 -6.49
C ARG A 106 -8.48 16.02 -7.35
N MET A 107 -8.03 15.33 -8.40
CA MET A 107 -8.91 14.61 -9.32
C MET A 107 -8.30 13.27 -9.73
N GLY A 108 -9.10 12.21 -9.72
CA GLY A 108 -8.72 10.85 -10.07
C GLY A 108 -9.27 9.83 -9.09
N ARG A 109 -8.53 8.75 -8.87
CA ARG A 109 -8.84 7.77 -7.83
C ARG A 109 -8.28 8.24 -6.50
N LEU A 110 -9.16 8.55 -5.57
CA LEU A 110 -8.85 9.13 -4.28
C LEU A 110 -9.16 8.13 -3.17
N ARG A 111 -8.34 8.10 -2.11
CA ARG A 111 -8.67 7.39 -0.88
C ARG A 111 -9.73 8.18 -0.12
N ILE A 112 -10.70 7.47 0.45
CA ILE A 112 -11.76 8.09 1.24
C ILE A 112 -11.30 8.15 2.70
N PRO A 113 -11.19 9.34 3.31
CA PRO A 113 -10.74 9.50 4.70
C PRO A 113 -11.89 9.26 5.70
N PHE A 114 -12.50 8.08 5.69
CA PHE A 114 -13.58 7.76 6.64
C PHE A 114 -13.10 7.63 8.08
N PHE A 115 -11.88 7.16 8.28
CA PHE A 115 -11.31 6.90 9.59
C PHE A 115 -9.94 7.53 9.71
N TYR A 116 -9.50 7.73 10.95
CA TYR A 116 -8.21 8.34 11.27
C TYR A 116 -7.02 7.64 10.59
N TYR A 117 -7.06 6.31 10.46
CA TYR A 117 -6.01 5.52 9.81
C TYR A 117 -6.25 5.21 8.34
N SER A 118 -7.29 5.77 7.70
CA SER A 118 -7.62 5.43 6.31
C SER A 118 -6.44 5.59 5.35
N ASP A 119 -5.65 6.64 5.49
CA ASP A 119 -4.49 6.91 4.62
C ASP A 119 -3.31 5.95 4.87
N PHE A 120 -3.24 5.34 6.06
CA PHE A 120 -2.13 4.48 6.48
C PHE A 120 -2.54 3.03 6.68
N LEU A 121 -3.73 2.64 6.22
CA LEU A 121 -4.32 1.33 6.47
C LEU A 121 -3.44 0.16 6.03
N GLU A 122 -2.62 0.38 5.00
CA GLU A 122 -1.70 -0.62 4.44
C GLU A 122 -0.30 -0.58 5.08
N VAL A 123 -0.04 0.41 5.93
CA VAL A 123 1.29 0.67 6.50
C VAL A 123 1.33 0.11 7.92
N GLY A 124 1.74 -1.16 8.07
CA GLY A 124 1.66 -1.90 9.32
C GLY A 124 2.36 -1.27 10.53
N TYR A 125 3.39 -0.44 10.35
CA TYR A 125 4.06 0.26 11.45
C TYR A 125 3.35 1.56 11.88
N ALA A 126 2.31 1.99 11.15
CA ALA A 126 1.57 3.22 11.48
C ALA A 126 0.57 3.04 12.64
N TYR A 127 0.33 1.82 13.08
CA TYR A 127 -0.60 1.50 14.17
C TYR A 127 -0.11 0.30 15.00
N ASN A 128 -0.70 0.12 16.19
CA ASN A 128 -0.24 -0.86 17.18
C ASN A 128 -0.87 -2.26 17.01
N TRP A 129 -1.70 -2.49 16.02
CA TRP A 129 -2.34 -3.78 15.75
C TRP A 129 -1.59 -4.54 14.66
N VAL A 130 -1.64 -5.86 14.71
CA VAL A 130 -1.18 -6.70 13.58
C VAL A 130 -2.07 -6.47 12.35
N ARG A 131 -3.38 -6.28 12.59
CA ARG A 131 -4.38 -5.86 11.60
C ARG A 131 -5.32 -4.85 12.23
N PRO A 132 -5.76 -3.82 11.50
CA PRO A 132 -6.84 -2.96 11.98
C PRO A 132 -8.10 -3.77 12.27
N PRO A 133 -8.88 -3.43 13.31
CA PRO A 133 -10.12 -4.14 13.63
C PRO A 133 -11.08 -4.14 12.43
N GLY A 134 -11.39 -5.33 11.91
CA GLY A 134 -12.23 -5.49 10.72
C GLY A 134 -13.67 -4.97 10.91
N GLU A 135 -14.14 -4.98 12.15
CA GLU A 135 -15.47 -4.47 12.52
C GLU A 135 -15.60 -2.96 12.28
N VAL A 136 -14.48 -2.23 12.36
CA VAL A 136 -14.44 -0.78 12.17
C VAL A 136 -13.94 -0.42 10.78
N TYR A 137 -12.86 -1.07 10.33
CA TYR A 137 -12.13 -0.66 9.11
C TYR A 137 -12.51 -1.45 7.85
N ARG A 138 -13.35 -2.49 7.95
CA ARG A 138 -13.82 -3.24 6.79
C ARG A 138 -15.00 -2.51 6.12
N ILE A 139 -14.67 -1.58 5.26
CA ILE A 139 -15.63 -0.97 4.34
C ILE A 139 -15.49 -1.62 2.95
N PRO A 140 -16.60 -1.75 2.17
CA PRO A 140 -16.58 -2.42 0.87
C PRO A 140 -15.79 -1.66 -0.20
N PHE A 141 -15.41 -0.43 0.06
CA PHE A 141 -14.63 0.41 -0.85
C PHE A 141 -13.70 1.33 -0.05
N SER A 142 -12.44 1.39 -0.44
CA SER A 142 -11.42 2.24 0.19
C SER A 142 -11.07 3.47 -0.65
N SER A 143 -11.47 3.48 -1.91
CA SER A 143 -11.20 4.54 -2.86
C SER A 143 -12.41 4.82 -3.74
N ILE A 144 -12.49 6.03 -4.27
CA ILE A 144 -13.49 6.49 -5.24
C ILE A 144 -12.80 7.20 -6.41
N ASP A 145 -13.42 7.14 -7.57
CA ASP A 145 -13.04 7.95 -8.71
C ASP A 145 -13.86 9.25 -8.70
N GLY A 146 -13.17 10.40 -8.59
CA GLY A 146 -13.83 11.69 -8.43
C GLY A 146 -12.87 12.84 -8.26
N PHE A 147 -13.33 13.88 -7.60
CA PHE A 147 -12.52 15.04 -7.23
C PHE A 147 -12.78 15.43 -5.78
N ASP A 148 -11.79 16.03 -5.14
CA ASP A 148 -11.94 16.70 -3.86
C ASP A 148 -11.34 18.11 -3.89
N LEU A 149 -11.72 18.88 -2.90
CA LEU A 149 -11.27 20.23 -2.69
C LEU A 149 -10.91 20.41 -1.22
N THR A 150 -9.69 20.85 -0.97
CA THR A 150 -9.21 21.15 0.38
C THR A 150 -8.93 22.64 0.50
N GLN A 151 -9.65 23.32 1.39
CA GLN A 151 -9.40 24.72 1.71
C GLN A 151 -8.86 24.87 3.12
N ARG A 152 -7.74 25.59 3.27
CA ARG A 152 -7.15 25.97 4.55
C ARG A 152 -7.58 27.39 4.91
N PHE A 153 -8.07 27.55 6.13
CA PHE A 153 -8.40 28.85 6.69
C PHE A 153 -7.33 29.20 7.71
N SER A 154 -6.56 30.27 7.47
CA SER A 154 -5.68 30.86 8.48
C SER A 154 -6.47 31.87 9.29
N SER A 155 -6.54 31.69 10.60
CA SER A 155 -7.06 32.69 11.53
C SER A 155 -5.94 33.55 12.08
#